data_fa39c6777833898da388b2a82ca5c522
#
_entry.id   fa39c6777833898da388b2a82ca5c522
#
_cell.length_a   1.000
_cell.length_b   1.000
_cell.length_c   1.000
_cell.angle_alpha   90.00
_cell.angle_beta   90.00
_cell.angle_gamma   90.00
#
_symmetry.space_group_name_H-M   'P 1'
#
loop_
_entity.id
_entity.type
_entity.pdbx_description
1 polymer ?
#
loop_
_entity_poly.entity_id
_entity_poly.type
_entity_poly.pdbx_seq_one_letter_code
_entity_poly.pdbx_strand_id
1 'polypeptide(L)'
;MKLKTFILLLVIVIAATAVANVIIKRPVCIFGPEEENETITRTVRLYYYNQELDKDESDNISCSRAGLVPLEREIAWSKTPIQDAINLLLKGELTEAERASGITTEYPLEGVSLKGASLNEGVLTLEFNDPNNRTGGGSCRVGILWFQIEATARQFPEVKQVKFIPEELFQP
;
A
#
# COMPACT_ATOMS: atom_id res chain seq x y z
N MET A 1 -72.43 -15.76 -36.79
CA MET A 1 -71.28 -16.36 -36.12
C MET A 1 -69.91 -15.82 -36.62
N LYS A 2 -69.80 -15.50 -37.93
CA LYS A 2 -68.50 -15.09 -38.50
C LYS A 2 -67.96 -13.70 -38.09
N LEU A 3 -68.83 -12.72 -37.86
CA LEU A 3 -68.39 -11.34 -37.47
C LEU A 3 -67.78 -11.24 -36.11
N LYS A 4 -68.31 -11.92 -35.09
CA LYS A 4 -67.78 -11.91 -33.69
C LYS A 4 -66.41 -12.58 -33.62
N THR A 5 -66.19 -13.64 -34.37
CA THR A 5 -64.88 -14.35 -34.44
C THR A 5 -63.81 -13.49 -35.14
N PHE A 6 -64.19 -12.72 -36.14
CA PHE A 6 -63.29 -11.82 -36.83
C PHE A 6 -62.85 -10.63 -35.96
N ILE A 7 -63.75 -10.05 -35.18
CA ILE A 7 -63.46 -8.98 -34.23
C ILE A 7 -62.54 -9.47 -33.12
N LEU A 8 -62.76 -10.72 -32.64
CA LEU A 8 -61.91 -11.30 -31.60
C LEU A 8 -60.46 -11.51 -32.06
N LEU A 9 -60.30 -11.99 -33.32
CA LEU A 9 -58.97 -12.17 -33.92
C LEU A 9 -58.25 -10.83 -34.13
N LEU A 10 -58.98 -9.78 -34.56
CA LEU A 10 -58.42 -8.46 -34.77
C LEU A 10 -57.92 -7.84 -33.46
N VAL A 11 -58.65 -7.99 -32.34
CA VAL A 11 -58.26 -7.51 -31.02
C VAL A 11 -57.01 -8.23 -30.52
N ILE A 12 -56.88 -9.55 -30.74
CA ILE A 12 -55.69 -10.31 -30.37
C ILE A 12 -54.44 -9.85 -31.15
N VAL A 13 -54.57 -9.57 -32.43
CA VAL A 13 -53.48 -9.08 -33.29
C VAL A 13 -53.01 -7.69 -32.80
N ILE A 14 -53.93 -6.78 -32.48
CA ILE A 14 -53.61 -5.44 -31.99
C ILE A 14 -52.94 -5.52 -30.60
N ALA A 15 -53.42 -6.40 -29.74
CA ALA A 15 -52.80 -6.61 -28.43
C ALA A 15 -51.36 -7.18 -28.54
N ALA A 16 -51.12 -8.13 -29.43
CA ALA A 16 -49.80 -8.71 -29.69
C ALA A 16 -48.80 -7.69 -30.26
N THR A 17 -49.24 -6.79 -31.15
CA THR A 17 -48.38 -5.73 -31.69
C THR A 17 -48.05 -4.64 -30.65
N ALA A 18 -48.98 -4.33 -29.72
CA ALA A 18 -48.73 -3.39 -28.64
C ALA A 18 -47.70 -3.92 -27.63
N VAL A 19 -47.75 -5.22 -27.30
CA VAL A 19 -46.76 -5.85 -26.39
C VAL A 19 -45.38 -5.92 -27.05
N ALA A 20 -45.29 -6.22 -28.34
CA ALA A 20 -44.01 -6.25 -29.07
C ALA A 20 -43.33 -4.86 -29.10
N ASN A 21 -44.10 -3.78 -29.27
CA ASN A 21 -43.54 -2.42 -29.27
C ASN A 21 -43.08 -1.92 -27.86
N VAL A 22 -43.64 -2.46 -26.77
CA VAL A 22 -43.17 -2.12 -25.40
C VAL A 22 -41.87 -2.81 -25.07
N ILE A 23 -41.65 -4.03 -25.59
CA ILE A 23 -40.40 -4.77 -25.33
C ILE A 23 -39.21 -4.16 -26.09
N ILE A 24 -39.44 -3.58 -27.30
CA ILE A 24 -38.36 -2.99 -28.13
C ILE A 24 -37.89 -1.61 -27.61
N LYS A 25 -38.67 -0.92 -26.77
CA LYS A 25 -38.35 0.43 -26.23
C LYS A 25 -37.68 0.44 -24.88
N ARG A 26 -37.21 -0.68 -24.36
CA ARG A 26 -36.30 -0.62 -23.21
C ARG A 26 -34.94 -0.16 -23.71
N PRO A 27 -34.39 0.99 -23.24
CA PRO A 27 -33.01 1.30 -23.53
C PRO A 27 -32.18 0.21 -22.88
N VAL A 28 -31.54 -0.63 -23.73
CA VAL A 28 -30.43 -1.47 -23.26
C VAL A 28 -29.35 -0.47 -22.83
N CYS A 29 -29.19 -0.26 -21.55
CA CYS A 29 -27.96 0.32 -21.04
C CYS A 29 -26.86 -0.67 -21.43
N ILE A 30 -26.23 -0.43 -22.57
CA ILE A 30 -24.94 -1.02 -22.88
C ILE A 30 -24.00 -0.36 -21.84
N PHE A 31 -23.77 -1.05 -20.73
CA PHE A 31 -22.56 -0.81 -19.97
C PHE A 31 -21.42 -1.06 -20.97
N GLY A 32 -20.85 0.03 -21.50
CA GLY A 32 -19.56 -0.06 -22.14
C GLY A 32 -18.61 -0.78 -21.18
N PRO A 33 -17.58 -1.46 -21.67
CA PRO A 33 -16.55 -1.98 -20.76
C PRO A 33 -16.15 -0.83 -19.85
N GLU A 34 -16.29 -1.01 -18.52
CA GLU A 34 -15.64 -0.13 -17.56
C GLU A 34 -14.19 -0.09 -18.04
N GLU A 35 -13.74 1.08 -18.50
CA GLU A 35 -12.30 1.30 -18.67
C GLU A 35 -11.70 1.05 -17.28
N GLU A 36 -11.22 -0.17 -17.06
CA GLU A 36 -10.30 -0.46 -15.96
C GLU A 36 -9.16 0.53 -16.16
N ASN A 37 -9.22 1.59 -15.40
CA ASN A 37 -8.16 2.59 -15.36
C ASN A 37 -6.94 1.86 -14.77
N GLU A 38 -6.14 1.23 -15.62
CA GLU A 38 -4.93 0.52 -15.21
C GLU A 38 -4.06 1.52 -14.45
N THR A 39 -4.16 1.48 -13.13
CA THR A 39 -3.28 2.27 -12.27
C THR A 39 -1.89 1.70 -12.45
N ILE A 40 -1.02 2.45 -13.11
CA ILE A 40 0.39 2.07 -13.23
C ILE A 40 0.96 1.96 -11.83
N THR A 41 1.45 0.78 -11.45
CA THR A 41 2.05 0.51 -10.16
C THR A 41 3.55 0.27 -10.30
N ARG A 42 4.24 0.29 -9.16
CA ARG A 42 5.65 -0.04 -9.00
C ARG A 42 5.80 -0.93 -7.78
N THR A 43 6.58 -1.99 -7.90
CA THR A 43 6.97 -2.82 -6.75
C THR A 43 8.11 -2.17 -5.99
N VAL A 44 7.97 -2.10 -4.67
CA VAL A 44 8.99 -1.65 -3.72
C VAL A 44 9.19 -2.69 -2.62
N ARG A 45 10.34 -2.72 -2.00
CA ARG A 45 10.66 -3.58 -0.86
C ARG A 45 10.60 -2.77 0.42
N LEU A 46 9.77 -3.18 1.36
CA LEU A 46 9.74 -2.65 2.72
C LEU A 46 10.52 -3.59 3.61
N TYR A 47 11.48 -3.06 4.37
CA TYR A 47 12.32 -3.86 5.25
C TYR A 47 11.76 -3.85 6.66
N TYR A 48 11.29 -5.02 7.11
CA TYR A 48 10.84 -5.25 8.47
C TYR A 48 11.87 -6.10 9.23
N TYR A 49 11.62 -6.40 10.48
CA TYR A 49 12.58 -7.09 11.33
C TYR A 49 12.06 -8.46 11.79
N ASN A 50 12.96 -9.45 11.77
CA ASN A 50 12.72 -10.76 12.36
C ASN A 50 13.87 -11.08 13.31
N GLN A 51 13.59 -11.08 14.62
CA GLN A 51 14.57 -11.31 15.64
C GLN A 51 15.21 -12.70 15.61
N GLU A 52 14.47 -13.71 15.10
CA GLU A 52 14.99 -15.09 14.99
C GLU A 52 16.15 -15.20 14.00
N LEU A 53 16.23 -14.27 13.03
CA LEU A 53 17.33 -14.20 12.07
C LEU A 53 18.52 -13.39 12.58
N ASP A 54 18.41 -12.76 13.75
CA ASP A 54 19.42 -11.84 14.29
C ASP A 54 19.94 -12.29 15.67
N LYS A 55 19.88 -13.58 15.92
CA LYS A 55 20.42 -14.20 17.12
C LYS A 55 21.89 -14.57 16.97
N ASP A 56 22.66 -14.36 18.04
CA ASP A 56 24.04 -14.85 18.14
C ASP A 56 24.09 -16.34 18.55
N GLU A 57 25.30 -16.89 18.64
CA GLU A 57 25.52 -18.29 19.04
C GLU A 57 25.00 -18.62 20.46
N SER A 58 24.75 -17.60 21.27
CA SER A 58 24.22 -17.69 22.65
C SER A 58 22.71 -17.40 22.72
N ASP A 59 22.03 -17.36 21.57
CA ASP A 59 20.58 -17.06 21.45
C ASP A 59 20.19 -15.62 21.87
N ASN A 60 21.19 -14.69 21.96
CA ASN A 60 20.89 -13.28 22.22
C ASN A 60 20.62 -12.53 20.91
N ILE A 61 19.69 -11.57 20.96
CA ILE A 61 19.37 -10.70 19.82
C ILE A 61 20.49 -9.68 19.66
N SER A 62 21.12 -9.67 18.47
CA SER A 62 22.24 -8.77 18.14
C SER A 62 21.82 -7.35 17.81
N CYS A 63 20.52 -7.12 17.55
CA CYS A 63 19.95 -5.82 17.16
C CYS A 63 20.68 -5.22 15.94
N SER A 64 20.90 -6.05 14.95
CA SER A 64 21.67 -5.73 13.75
C SER A 64 20.84 -5.71 12.48
N ARG A 65 21.48 -5.41 11.36
CA ARG A 65 20.82 -5.49 10.05
C ARG A 65 20.57 -6.92 9.54
N ALA A 66 21.13 -7.93 10.20
CA ALA A 66 20.94 -9.33 9.80
C ALA A 66 19.48 -9.79 9.96
N GLY A 67 18.76 -9.19 10.91
CA GLY A 67 17.33 -9.45 11.09
C GLY A 67 16.39 -8.77 10.09
N LEU A 68 16.90 -7.98 9.13
CA LEU A 68 16.05 -7.29 8.16
C LEU A 68 15.52 -8.24 7.08
N VAL A 69 14.21 -8.24 6.90
CA VAL A 69 13.51 -9.06 5.89
C VAL A 69 12.80 -8.13 4.91
N PRO A 70 13.10 -8.21 3.60
CA PRO A 70 12.40 -7.45 2.58
C PRO A 70 11.04 -8.08 2.28
N LEU A 71 9.99 -7.27 2.30
CA LEU A 71 8.65 -7.62 1.85
C LEU A 71 8.27 -6.76 0.66
N GLU A 72 7.84 -7.38 -0.41
CA GLU A 72 7.41 -6.67 -1.61
C GLU A 72 6.01 -6.07 -1.42
N ARG A 73 5.85 -4.83 -1.89
CA ARG A 73 4.58 -4.10 -1.91
C ARG A 73 4.45 -3.34 -3.21
N GLU A 74 3.24 -3.21 -3.69
CA GLU A 74 2.94 -2.34 -4.82
C GLU A 74 2.55 -0.95 -4.34
N ILE A 75 3.13 0.08 -4.95
CA ILE A 75 2.74 1.47 -4.78
C ILE A 75 2.31 2.04 -6.13
N ALA A 76 1.38 2.99 -6.10
CA ALA A 76 1.01 3.72 -7.30
C ALA A 76 2.24 4.45 -7.88
N TRP A 77 2.31 4.55 -9.21
CA TRP A 77 3.34 5.34 -9.85
C TRP A 77 3.26 6.80 -9.39
N SER A 78 4.37 7.35 -8.93
CA SER A 78 4.46 8.72 -8.46
C SER A 78 5.81 9.34 -8.81
N LYS A 79 5.93 10.64 -8.62
CA LYS A 79 7.20 11.38 -8.74
C LYS A 79 8.05 11.27 -7.47
N THR A 80 7.51 10.75 -6.38
CA THR A 80 8.13 10.67 -5.06
C THR A 80 8.18 9.24 -4.51
N PRO A 81 8.67 8.24 -5.27
CA PRO A 81 8.57 6.84 -4.90
C PRO A 81 9.31 6.49 -3.59
N ILE A 82 10.39 7.20 -3.27
CA ILE A 82 11.12 7.03 -2.01
C ILE A 82 10.23 7.43 -0.84
N GLN A 83 9.61 8.60 -0.92
CA GLN A 83 8.70 9.09 0.11
C GLN A 83 7.50 8.17 0.29
N ASP A 84 6.94 7.65 -0.81
CA ASP A 84 5.80 6.76 -0.78
C ASP A 84 6.16 5.42 -0.13
N ALA A 85 7.33 4.85 -0.44
CA ALA A 85 7.82 3.63 0.18
C ALA A 85 8.05 3.81 1.69
N ILE A 86 8.65 4.92 2.12
CA ILE A 86 8.84 5.23 3.53
C ILE A 86 7.49 5.42 4.24
N ASN A 87 6.56 6.18 3.65
CA ASN A 87 5.22 6.33 4.22
C ASN A 87 4.49 4.98 4.38
N LEU A 88 4.66 4.07 3.42
CA LEU A 88 4.06 2.74 3.49
C LEU A 88 4.72 1.89 4.59
N LEU A 89 6.05 1.95 4.75
CA LEU A 89 6.76 1.31 5.85
C LEU A 89 6.24 1.78 7.21
N LEU A 90 6.07 3.10 7.37
CA LEU A 90 5.61 3.72 8.62
C LEU A 90 4.18 3.33 9.02
N LYS A 91 3.38 2.79 8.11
CA LYS A 91 2.07 2.22 8.46
C LYS A 91 2.18 0.90 9.22
N GLY A 92 3.29 0.18 9.09
CA GLY A 92 3.53 -1.07 9.81
C GLY A 92 2.58 -2.20 9.44
N GLU A 93 2.02 -2.19 8.24
CA GLU A 93 1.05 -3.16 7.78
C GLU A 93 1.72 -4.50 7.45
N LEU A 94 1.50 -5.49 8.31
CA LEU A 94 1.92 -6.88 8.13
C LEU A 94 0.69 -7.79 8.03
N THR A 95 0.71 -8.74 7.11
CA THR A 95 -0.30 -9.79 7.02
C THR A 95 -0.15 -10.79 8.18
N GLU A 96 -1.18 -11.59 8.43
CA GLU A 96 -1.10 -12.68 9.42
C GLU A 96 -0.01 -13.69 9.09
N ALA A 97 0.17 -14.04 7.82
CA ALA A 97 1.21 -14.96 7.36
C ALA A 97 2.63 -14.40 7.62
N GLU A 98 2.86 -13.11 7.37
CA GLU A 98 4.12 -12.44 7.65
C GLU A 98 4.43 -12.42 9.15
N ARG A 99 3.43 -12.11 9.99
CA ARG A 99 3.57 -12.18 11.45
C ARG A 99 3.86 -13.60 11.93
N ALA A 100 3.17 -14.61 11.37
CA ALA A 100 3.38 -16.01 11.71
C ALA A 100 4.78 -16.52 11.31
N SER A 101 5.43 -15.88 10.33
CA SER A 101 6.83 -16.16 9.96
C SER A 101 7.87 -15.48 10.86
N GLY A 102 7.43 -14.81 11.94
CA GLY A 102 8.30 -14.14 12.90
C GLY A 102 8.68 -12.70 12.52
N ILE A 103 8.07 -12.14 11.46
CA ILE A 103 8.32 -10.76 11.07
C ILE A 103 7.55 -9.81 11.99
N THR A 104 8.23 -8.79 12.50
CA THR A 104 7.69 -7.81 13.44
C THR A 104 8.01 -6.39 13.02
N THR A 105 7.28 -5.44 13.58
CA THR A 105 7.56 -4.01 13.48
C THR A 105 6.91 -3.27 14.63
N GLU A 106 7.52 -2.17 15.06
CA GLU A 106 6.89 -1.24 16.00
C GLU A 106 6.08 -0.15 15.30
N TYR A 107 6.22 -0.02 13.97
CA TYR A 107 5.38 0.90 13.21
C TYR A 107 3.93 0.40 13.18
N PRO A 108 2.93 1.32 13.22
CA PRO A 108 3.06 2.77 13.29
C PRO A 108 3.43 3.28 14.69
N LEU A 109 4.32 4.26 14.75
CA LEU A 109 4.60 5.00 15.99
C LEU A 109 3.60 6.16 16.12
N GLU A 110 2.91 6.24 17.25
CA GLU A 110 1.86 7.22 17.49
C GLU A 110 2.38 8.66 17.39
N GLY A 111 1.80 9.44 16.48
CA GLY A 111 2.15 10.83 16.24
C GLY A 111 3.38 11.04 15.36
N VAL A 112 4.12 9.98 15.01
CA VAL A 112 5.26 10.07 14.09
C VAL A 112 4.77 10.09 12.65
N SER A 113 5.28 11.03 11.87
CA SER A 113 4.96 11.14 10.45
C SER A 113 6.12 11.72 9.65
N LEU A 114 6.27 11.27 8.42
CA LEU A 114 7.21 11.86 7.46
C LEU A 114 6.61 13.14 6.89
N LYS A 115 7.27 14.28 7.09
CA LYS A 115 6.87 15.58 6.53
C LYS A 115 7.36 15.75 5.10
N GLY A 116 8.55 15.26 4.82
CA GLY A 116 9.16 15.42 3.51
C GLY A 116 10.40 14.56 3.33
N ALA A 117 10.78 14.40 2.06
CA ALA A 117 11.99 13.72 1.66
C ALA A 117 12.66 14.54 0.55
N SER A 118 13.96 14.80 0.68
CA SER A 118 14.76 15.46 -0.34
C SER A 118 16.02 14.66 -0.62
N LEU A 119 16.34 14.49 -1.91
CA LEU A 119 17.54 13.79 -2.35
C LEU A 119 18.46 14.78 -3.06
N ASN A 120 19.68 14.92 -2.56
CA ASN A 120 20.71 15.77 -3.16
C ASN A 120 22.05 15.02 -3.15
N GLU A 121 22.69 14.89 -4.31
CA GLU A 121 24.00 14.25 -4.47
C GLU A 121 24.13 12.85 -3.82
N GLY A 122 23.02 12.11 -3.78
CA GLY A 122 22.95 10.79 -3.15
C GLY A 122 22.66 10.80 -1.65
N VAL A 123 22.54 11.96 -1.03
CA VAL A 123 22.11 12.11 0.38
C VAL A 123 20.62 12.33 0.41
N LEU A 124 19.90 11.35 0.93
CA LEU A 124 18.47 11.44 1.22
C LEU A 124 18.28 12.03 2.62
N THR A 125 17.62 13.17 2.67
CA THR A 125 17.22 13.80 3.93
C THR A 125 15.73 13.56 4.15
N LEU A 126 15.38 12.92 5.26
CA LEU A 126 14.02 12.62 5.67
C LEU A 126 13.64 13.53 6.85
N GLU A 127 12.65 14.40 6.63
CA GLU A 127 12.13 15.27 7.67
C GLU A 127 10.91 14.63 8.33
N PHE A 128 10.99 14.44 9.66
CA PHE A 128 9.93 13.83 10.45
C PHE A 128 9.29 14.82 11.43
N ASN A 129 8.07 14.51 11.80
CA ASN A 129 7.42 15.04 12.99
C ASN A 129 7.35 13.94 14.04
N ASP A 130 7.86 14.20 15.24
CA ASP A 130 7.78 13.27 16.38
C ASP A 130 7.55 14.09 17.68
N PRO A 131 6.34 14.60 17.88
CA PRO A 131 6.05 15.48 19.01
C PRO A 131 6.14 14.78 20.36
N ASN A 132 6.11 13.45 20.38
CA ASN A 132 6.07 12.63 21.59
C ASN A 132 7.38 11.85 21.84
N ASN A 133 8.43 12.15 21.08
CA ASN A 133 9.72 11.44 21.13
C ASN A 133 9.58 9.90 21.05
N ARG A 134 8.73 9.42 20.14
CA ARG A 134 8.46 7.98 19.93
C ARG A 134 9.58 7.26 19.20
N THR A 135 10.45 8.01 18.52
CA THR A 135 11.64 7.46 17.85
C THR A 135 12.81 7.24 18.80
N GLY A 136 12.74 7.73 20.05
CA GLY A 136 13.73 7.52 21.09
C GLY A 136 13.60 6.17 21.79
N GLY A 137 14.57 5.82 22.64
CA GLY A 137 14.57 4.61 23.47
C GLY A 137 15.93 3.96 23.61
N GLY A 138 15.95 2.67 23.99
CA GLY A 138 17.21 1.93 24.08
C GLY A 138 17.84 1.70 22.70
N SER A 139 19.17 1.60 22.66
CA SER A 139 19.97 1.53 21.42
C SER A 139 19.54 0.41 20.46
N CYS A 140 19.16 -0.75 20.99
CA CYS A 140 18.64 -1.86 20.18
C CYS A 140 17.37 -1.46 19.43
N ARG A 141 16.37 -0.96 20.15
CA ARG A 141 15.08 -0.53 19.57
C ARG A 141 15.27 0.55 18.51
N VAL A 142 16.01 1.58 18.87
CA VAL A 142 16.26 2.73 17.99
C VAL A 142 17.01 2.31 16.72
N GLY A 143 18.02 1.44 16.87
CA GLY A 143 18.78 0.87 15.77
C GLY A 143 17.88 0.10 14.81
N ILE A 144 16.98 -0.76 15.30
CA ILE A 144 16.04 -1.53 14.46
C ILE A 144 15.10 -0.59 13.69
N LEU A 145 14.54 0.43 14.35
CA LEU A 145 13.68 1.42 13.69
C LEU A 145 14.42 2.14 12.55
N TRP A 146 15.65 2.58 12.82
CA TRP A 146 16.51 3.22 11.82
C TRP A 146 16.81 2.28 10.66
N PHE A 147 17.26 1.04 10.94
CA PHE A 147 17.66 0.08 9.90
C PHE A 147 16.54 -0.23 8.93
N GLN A 148 15.31 -0.33 9.41
CA GLN A 148 14.14 -0.54 8.54
C GLN A 148 13.96 0.63 7.55
N ILE A 149 14.05 1.87 8.02
CA ILE A 149 13.95 3.06 7.15
C ILE A 149 15.13 3.12 6.18
N GLU A 150 16.36 2.98 6.69
CA GLU A 150 17.56 3.06 5.87
C GLU A 150 17.56 2.00 4.75
N ALA A 151 17.27 0.75 5.09
CA ALA A 151 17.23 -0.34 4.10
C ALA A 151 16.12 -0.13 3.06
N THR A 152 14.93 0.34 3.50
CA THR A 152 13.83 0.68 2.59
C THR A 152 14.20 1.82 1.66
N ALA A 153 14.91 2.84 2.14
CA ALA A 153 15.37 3.95 1.30
C ALA A 153 16.49 3.52 0.33
N ARG A 154 17.43 2.71 0.79
CA ARG A 154 18.61 2.32 0.00
C ARG A 154 18.35 1.29 -1.09
N GLN A 155 17.13 0.78 -1.23
CA GLN A 155 16.75 0.02 -2.42
C GLN A 155 16.76 0.87 -3.69
N PHE A 156 16.65 2.18 -3.57
CA PHE A 156 16.74 3.12 -4.67
C PHE A 156 18.20 3.45 -4.95
N PRO A 157 18.72 3.14 -6.17
CA PRO A 157 20.17 3.22 -6.46
C PRO A 157 20.76 4.61 -6.29
N GLU A 158 19.94 5.64 -6.41
CA GLU A 158 20.32 7.04 -6.21
C GLU A 158 20.59 7.39 -4.74
N VAL A 159 20.11 6.59 -3.77
CA VAL A 159 20.30 6.84 -2.34
C VAL A 159 21.57 6.17 -1.83
N LYS A 160 22.58 6.98 -1.48
CA LYS A 160 23.86 6.52 -0.94
C LYS A 160 23.93 6.69 0.59
N GLN A 161 23.26 7.70 1.11
CA GLN A 161 23.23 8.02 2.53
C GLN A 161 21.84 8.50 2.91
N VAL A 162 21.41 8.17 4.14
CA VAL A 162 20.15 8.65 4.73
C VAL A 162 20.48 9.53 5.94
N LYS A 163 19.84 10.70 6.03
CA LYS A 163 19.86 11.60 7.16
C LYS A 163 18.47 11.91 7.65
N PHE A 164 18.34 12.21 8.91
CA PHE A 164 17.06 12.57 9.54
C PHE A 164 17.07 14.04 9.96
N ILE A 165 15.91 14.66 9.92
CA ILE A 165 15.64 15.97 10.50
C ILE A 165 14.38 15.85 11.36
N PRO A 166 14.46 16.20 12.67
CA PRO A 166 15.66 16.60 13.44
C PRO A 166 16.73 15.49 13.53
N GLU A 167 18.01 15.87 13.68
CA GLU A 167 19.14 14.93 13.66
C GLU A 167 19.13 13.96 14.85
N GLU A 168 18.52 14.34 15.97
CA GLU A 168 18.37 13.52 17.17
C GLU A 168 17.37 12.37 17.05
N LEU A 169 16.58 12.32 15.98
CA LEU A 169 15.65 11.21 15.76
C LEU A 169 16.40 9.90 15.50
N PHE A 170 15.85 8.81 16.03
CA PHE A 170 16.45 7.48 15.92
C PHE A 170 17.88 7.41 16.52
N GLN A 171 18.17 8.27 17.48
CA GLN A 171 19.41 8.21 18.25
C GLN A 171 19.15 7.53 19.61
N PRO A 172 20.08 6.67 20.10
CA PRO A 172 19.95 5.99 21.39
C PRO A 172 20.07 6.93 22.57
#